data_ef68ca6e283d6c1259546e741f7b4a97
#
_entry.id   ef68ca6e283d6c1259546e741f7b4a97
#
_cell.length_a   1.000
_cell.length_b   1.000
_cell.length_c   1.000
_cell.angle_alpha   90.00
_cell.angle_beta   90.00
_cell.angle_gamma   90.00
#
_symmetry.space_group_name_H-M   'P 1'
#
loop_
_entity.id
_entity.type
_entity.pdbx_description
1 polymer ?
#
loop_
_entity_poly.entity_id
_entity_poly.type
_entity_poly.pdbx_seq_one_letter_code
_entity_poly.pdbx_strand_id
1 'polypeptide(L)'
;MLTKAKVDSRPTIHHSRLLAAAALLLVSGCSNLGYYWQSVNGQLDIWRRERPVEEVIADPATPEATRGKLARILAIREFASRELGLPENRSYRRYADLERPFVVWNVFAAPEFSVQPLRWCFVFAGCVSYRGYFSKEDADRFATEVSAQGHDVYVGGVAAYSTLGYFDDPVLNTFIHYPDFEMARLLFHELAHQAVYAKDDTAFNESFAVAVEREGVRRWLAKTGDVRQRETFERNRRIRAEFVELIGKYRGRLEVLYRTRLAPDAMGERKRAMLSELETEYRTLQKGWGGYAGYDRWFAKTPNNAQIASLAIYTRLVPAFEALLKRENGNLVRFYAAVKELAALPKGERDMQLRALAPSTNSDR
;
A
#
# COMPACT_ATOMS: atom_id res chain seq x y z
N MET A 1 65.26 -27.86 47.47
CA MET A 1 64.74 -26.54 47.09
C MET A 1 63.71 -26.68 45.96
N LEU A 2 62.47 -26.68 46.37
CA LEU A 2 61.34 -26.83 45.41
C LEU A 2 60.66 -25.48 45.20
N THR A 3 60.80 -24.94 44.03
CA THR A 3 60.16 -23.68 43.58
C THR A 3 58.70 -23.98 43.11
N LYS A 4 57.74 -23.43 43.85
CA LYS A 4 56.31 -23.46 43.49
C LYS A 4 56.04 -22.48 42.32
N ALA A 5 55.55 -22.97 41.20
CA ALA A 5 55.01 -22.18 40.11
C ALA A 5 53.62 -21.64 40.54
N LYS A 6 53.45 -20.33 40.40
CA LYS A 6 52.19 -19.60 40.62
C LYS A 6 51.35 -19.72 39.33
N VAL A 7 50.20 -20.38 39.42
CA VAL A 7 49.23 -20.40 38.35
C VAL A 7 48.45 -19.07 38.38
N ASP A 8 48.57 -18.25 37.36
CA ASP A 8 47.86 -16.99 37.21
C ASP A 8 46.48 -17.26 36.53
N SER A 9 45.43 -17.15 37.34
CA SER A 9 44.04 -17.39 36.90
C SER A 9 43.36 -16.10 36.53
N ARG A 10 43.53 -15.65 35.30
CA ARG A 10 42.67 -14.62 34.70
C ARG A 10 42.29 -14.98 33.25
N PRO A 11 41.12 -15.58 33.06
CA PRO A 11 40.30 -15.19 31.93
C PRO A 11 38.79 -15.38 32.21
N THR A 12 38.10 -14.49 32.86
CA THR A 12 36.64 -14.62 33.03
C THR A 12 35.83 -13.39 32.62
N ILE A 13 36.47 -12.26 32.33
CA ILE A 13 35.73 -11.00 32.02
C ILE A 13 35.40 -10.85 30.54
N HIS A 14 36.16 -11.45 29.64
CA HIS A 14 35.88 -11.34 28.18
C HIS A 14 34.74 -12.25 27.70
N HIS A 15 34.58 -13.44 28.27
CA HIS A 15 33.52 -14.36 27.87
C HIS A 15 32.13 -13.90 28.31
N SER A 16 32.00 -13.28 29.49
CA SER A 16 30.72 -12.73 29.96
C SER A 16 30.24 -11.51 29.12
N ARG A 17 31.15 -10.69 28.62
CA ARG A 17 30.82 -9.58 27.74
C ARG A 17 30.41 -10.03 26.32
N LEU A 18 31.05 -11.09 25.81
CA LEU A 18 30.68 -11.71 24.53
C LEU A 18 29.33 -12.44 24.62
N LEU A 19 29.03 -13.12 25.72
CA LEU A 19 27.75 -13.77 25.99
C LEU A 19 26.64 -12.73 26.18
N ALA A 20 26.89 -11.60 26.85
CA ALA A 20 25.92 -10.52 26.98
C ALA A 20 25.66 -9.82 25.66
N ALA A 21 26.68 -9.59 24.82
CA ALA A 21 26.51 -9.02 23.46
C ALA A 21 25.77 -9.99 22.53
N ALA A 22 26.05 -11.30 22.59
CA ALA A 22 25.32 -12.33 21.86
C ALA A 22 23.86 -12.44 22.31
N ALA A 23 23.58 -12.34 23.62
CA ALA A 23 22.23 -12.33 24.19
C ALA A 23 21.45 -11.07 23.75
N LEU A 24 22.09 -9.90 23.71
CA LEU A 24 21.49 -8.66 23.21
C LEU A 24 21.17 -8.72 21.71
N LEU A 25 22.02 -9.36 20.91
CA LEU A 25 21.77 -9.59 19.48
C LEU A 25 20.62 -10.60 19.25
N LEU A 26 20.47 -11.60 20.11
CA LEU A 26 19.37 -12.56 20.06
C LEU A 26 18.02 -11.92 20.45
N VAL A 27 17.98 -11.00 21.41
CA VAL A 27 16.75 -10.31 21.84
C VAL A 27 16.27 -9.31 20.76
N SER A 28 17.18 -8.63 20.07
CA SER A 28 16.81 -7.75 18.94
C SER A 28 16.34 -8.53 17.71
N GLY A 29 16.73 -9.78 17.54
CA GLY A 29 16.31 -10.69 16.47
C GLY A 29 14.90 -11.27 16.66
N CYS A 30 14.43 -11.41 17.91
CA CYS A 30 13.16 -12.11 18.21
C CYS A 30 11.92 -11.39 17.70
N SER A 31 11.89 -10.05 17.68
CA SER A 31 10.72 -9.28 17.17
C SER A 31 10.53 -9.42 15.66
N ASN A 32 11.62 -9.57 14.90
CA ASN A 32 11.54 -9.79 13.45
C ASN A 32 11.25 -11.25 13.11
N LEU A 33 11.70 -12.21 13.91
CA LEU A 33 11.44 -13.63 13.69
C LEU A 33 9.94 -13.95 13.77
N GLY A 34 9.23 -13.43 14.77
CA GLY A 34 7.78 -13.58 14.90
C GLY A 34 7.02 -12.94 13.74
N TYR A 35 7.50 -11.81 13.24
CA TYR A 35 6.92 -11.15 12.06
C TYR A 35 7.06 -12.01 10.80
N TYR A 36 8.25 -12.54 10.51
CA TYR A 36 8.45 -13.41 9.34
C TYR A 36 7.67 -14.71 9.49
N TRP A 37 7.56 -15.26 10.71
CA TRP A 37 6.76 -16.46 10.96
C TRP A 37 5.28 -16.27 10.65
N GLN A 38 4.66 -15.17 11.10
CA GLN A 38 3.26 -14.87 10.77
C GLN A 38 3.08 -14.62 9.25
N SER A 39 4.07 -14.01 8.59
CA SER A 39 4.03 -13.79 7.14
C SER A 39 4.07 -15.10 6.36
N VAL A 40 4.95 -16.04 6.75
CA VAL A 40 5.04 -17.37 6.15
C VAL A 40 3.75 -18.16 6.38
N ASN A 41 3.23 -18.19 7.62
CA ASN A 41 2.00 -18.89 7.93
C ASN A 41 0.78 -18.33 7.22
N GLY A 42 0.68 -16.99 7.12
CA GLY A 42 -0.38 -16.34 6.37
C GLY A 42 -0.36 -16.68 4.88
N GLN A 43 0.83 -16.72 4.29
CA GLN A 43 0.98 -17.15 2.89
C GLN A 43 0.65 -18.63 2.70
N LEU A 44 1.09 -19.49 3.62
CA LEU A 44 0.76 -20.93 3.60
C LEU A 44 -0.74 -21.18 3.75
N ASP A 45 -1.46 -20.40 4.56
CA ASP A 45 -2.92 -20.49 4.69
C ASP A 45 -3.61 -20.19 3.36
N ILE A 46 -3.16 -19.14 2.65
CA ILE A 46 -3.68 -18.83 1.31
C ILE A 46 -3.47 -20.00 0.36
N TRP A 47 -2.24 -20.51 0.23
CA TRP A 47 -1.91 -21.62 -0.67
C TRP A 47 -2.70 -22.91 -0.40
N ARG A 48 -2.99 -23.22 0.87
CA ARG A 48 -3.80 -24.38 1.23
C ARG A 48 -5.28 -24.27 0.80
N ARG A 49 -5.77 -23.03 0.66
CA ARG A 49 -7.15 -22.73 0.26
C ARG A 49 -7.34 -22.55 -1.24
N GLU A 50 -6.24 -22.44 -1.98
CA GLU A 50 -6.29 -22.18 -3.41
C GLU A 50 -6.81 -23.35 -4.22
N ARG A 51 -7.78 -23.06 -5.11
CA ARG A 51 -8.29 -23.98 -6.14
C ARG A 51 -8.22 -23.31 -7.51
N PRO A 52 -7.96 -24.04 -8.63
CA PRO A 52 -8.10 -23.49 -9.98
C PRO A 52 -9.46 -22.82 -10.16
N VAL A 53 -9.49 -21.61 -10.76
CA VAL A 53 -10.74 -20.85 -10.96
C VAL A 53 -11.73 -21.65 -11.80
N GLU A 54 -11.25 -22.36 -12.83
CA GLU A 54 -12.07 -23.19 -13.72
C GLU A 54 -12.74 -24.33 -12.95
N GLU A 55 -12.05 -24.96 -12.00
CA GLU A 55 -12.64 -26.02 -11.14
C GLU A 55 -13.71 -25.44 -10.21
N VAL A 56 -13.47 -24.24 -9.64
CA VAL A 56 -14.45 -23.57 -8.77
C VAL A 56 -15.69 -23.16 -9.59
N ILE A 57 -15.52 -22.72 -10.83
CA ILE A 57 -16.65 -22.41 -11.74
C ILE A 57 -17.45 -23.68 -12.09
N ALA A 58 -16.77 -24.82 -12.31
CA ALA A 58 -17.40 -26.07 -12.66
C ALA A 58 -18.08 -26.79 -11.47
N ASP A 59 -17.74 -26.43 -10.24
CA ASP A 59 -18.26 -27.04 -9.03
C ASP A 59 -19.75 -26.65 -8.79
N PRO A 60 -20.69 -27.60 -8.81
CA PRO A 60 -22.10 -27.31 -8.58
C PRO A 60 -22.40 -26.67 -7.19
N ALA A 61 -21.52 -26.89 -6.21
CA ALA A 61 -21.67 -26.31 -4.88
C ALA A 61 -21.31 -24.82 -4.84
N THR A 62 -20.62 -24.30 -5.86
CA THR A 62 -20.26 -22.88 -5.94
C THR A 62 -21.50 -22.03 -6.26
N PRO A 63 -21.82 -21.00 -5.45
CA PRO A 63 -22.94 -20.11 -5.73
C PRO A 63 -22.85 -19.47 -7.12
N GLU A 64 -23.98 -19.34 -7.82
CA GLU A 64 -24.06 -18.76 -9.17
C GLU A 64 -23.41 -17.37 -9.26
N ALA A 65 -23.65 -16.52 -8.26
CA ALA A 65 -23.05 -15.19 -8.21
C ALA A 65 -21.51 -15.25 -8.18
N THR A 66 -20.92 -16.19 -7.44
CA THR A 66 -19.47 -16.40 -7.37
C THR A 66 -18.94 -16.93 -8.69
N ARG A 67 -19.62 -17.90 -9.33
CA ARG A 67 -19.25 -18.41 -10.66
C ARG A 67 -19.19 -17.30 -11.70
N GLY A 68 -20.23 -16.45 -11.74
CA GLY A 68 -20.30 -15.31 -12.65
C GLY A 68 -19.16 -14.31 -12.42
N LYS A 69 -18.82 -14.03 -11.16
CA LYS A 69 -17.71 -13.15 -10.83
C LYS A 69 -16.34 -13.74 -11.18
N LEU A 70 -16.14 -15.03 -10.95
CA LEU A 70 -14.89 -15.72 -11.32
C LEU A 70 -14.70 -15.75 -12.84
N ALA A 71 -15.76 -16.00 -13.62
CA ALA A 71 -15.71 -15.91 -15.08
C ALA A 71 -15.34 -14.48 -15.54
N ARG A 72 -15.88 -13.46 -14.87
CA ARG A 72 -15.52 -12.05 -15.15
C ARG A 72 -14.04 -11.76 -14.83
N ILE A 73 -13.51 -12.28 -13.73
CA ILE A 73 -12.09 -12.17 -13.37
C ILE A 73 -11.19 -12.75 -14.46
N LEU A 74 -11.51 -13.93 -15.00
CA LEU A 74 -10.72 -14.52 -16.09
C LEU A 74 -10.71 -13.61 -17.33
N ALA A 75 -11.85 -13.02 -17.69
CA ALA A 75 -11.93 -12.05 -18.80
C ALA A 75 -11.09 -10.79 -18.53
N ILE A 76 -11.13 -10.26 -17.32
CA ILE A 76 -10.28 -9.11 -16.90
C ILE A 76 -8.79 -9.48 -16.95
N ARG A 77 -8.44 -10.68 -16.48
CA ARG A 77 -7.06 -11.17 -16.49
C ARG A 77 -6.51 -11.30 -17.92
N GLU A 78 -7.31 -11.84 -18.81
CA GLU A 78 -6.97 -11.97 -20.24
C GLU A 78 -6.77 -10.59 -20.88
N PHE A 79 -7.68 -9.66 -20.61
CA PHE A 79 -7.56 -8.28 -21.07
C PHE A 79 -6.28 -7.61 -20.57
N ALA A 80 -5.90 -7.84 -19.32
CA ALA A 80 -4.69 -7.28 -18.73
C ALA A 80 -3.42 -7.64 -19.53
N SER A 81 -3.30 -8.89 -19.96
CA SER A 81 -2.16 -9.32 -20.75
C SER A 81 -2.24 -8.85 -22.20
N ARG A 82 -3.37 -9.08 -22.87
CA ARG A 82 -3.48 -8.82 -24.31
C ARG A 82 -3.59 -7.35 -24.68
N GLU A 83 -4.32 -6.57 -23.90
CA GLU A 83 -4.63 -5.18 -24.25
C GLU A 83 -3.79 -4.17 -23.46
N LEU A 84 -3.36 -4.53 -22.24
CA LEU A 84 -2.56 -3.63 -21.42
C LEU A 84 -1.06 -4.00 -21.41
N GLY A 85 -0.67 -5.16 -21.96
CA GLY A 85 0.72 -5.62 -21.94
C GLY A 85 1.26 -5.90 -20.54
N LEU A 86 0.37 -6.16 -19.57
CA LEU A 86 0.75 -6.58 -18.23
C LEU A 86 1.25 -8.05 -18.25
N PRO A 87 2.06 -8.47 -17.26
CA PRO A 87 2.71 -9.78 -17.30
C PRO A 87 1.74 -10.94 -17.53
N GLU A 88 2.07 -11.83 -18.46
CA GLU A 88 1.33 -13.06 -18.67
C GLU A 88 1.96 -14.18 -17.83
N ASN A 89 1.30 -14.49 -16.72
CA ASN A 89 1.69 -15.52 -15.77
C ASN A 89 0.43 -16.17 -15.17
N ARG A 90 0.59 -17.03 -14.16
CA ARG A 90 -0.52 -17.75 -13.54
C ARG A 90 -1.23 -16.96 -12.41
N SER A 91 -0.80 -15.74 -12.08
CA SER A 91 -1.50 -14.90 -11.12
C SER A 91 -2.96 -14.66 -11.55
N TYR A 92 -3.86 -14.71 -10.57
CA TYR A 92 -5.32 -14.55 -10.71
C TYR A 92 -6.01 -15.66 -11.55
N ARG A 93 -5.40 -16.86 -11.60
CA ARG A 93 -6.02 -18.07 -12.18
C ARG A 93 -6.40 -19.12 -11.12
N ARG A 94 -6.15 -18.83 -9.85
CA ARG A 94 -6.56 -19.62 -8.69
C ARG A 94 -7.44 -18.77 -7.78
N TYR A 95 -8.36 -19.38 -7.04
CA TYR A 95 -9.25 -18.71 -6.09
C TYR A 95 -9.05 -19.27 -4.70
N ALA A 96 -9.01 -18.41 -3.69
CA ALA A 96 -8.99 -18.77 -2.28
C ALA A 96 -10.06 -18.00 -1.49
N ASP A 97 -10.88 -18.71 -0.73
CA ASP A 97 -11.76 -18.13 0.27
C ASP A 97 -11.06 -18.11 1.62
N LEU A 98 -10.76 -16.92 2.11
CA LEU A 98 -10.05 -16.70 3.37
C LEU A 98 -10.98 -16.59 4.57
N GLU A 99 -12.32 -16.59 4.35
CA GLU A 99 -13.35 -16.44 5.39
C GLU A 99 -13.16 -15.18 6.27
N ARG A 100 -12.49 -14.16 5.71
CA ARG A 100 -12.21 -12.88 6.37
C ARG A 100 -12.29 -11.72 5.38
N PRO A 101 -12.55 -10.47 5.86
CA PRO A 101 -12.82 -9.32 4.97
C PRO A 101 -11.57 -8.74 4.31
N PHE A 102 -10.37 -9.03 4.81
CA PHE A 102 -9.11 -8.53 4.27
C PHE A 102 -8.06 -9.62 4.27
N VAL A 103 -7.17 -9.59 3.29
CA VAL A 103 -6.04 -10.53 3.22
C VAL A 103 -4.92 -10.13 4.18
N VAL A 104 -4.65 -8.82 4.31
CA VAL A 104 -3.59 -8.25 5.15
C VAL A 104 -4.13 -6.98 5.83
N TRP A 105 -3.64 -6.67 7.02
CA TRP A 105 -3.81 -5.40 7.71
C TRP A 105 -2.48 -4.65 7.71
N ASN A 106 -2.43 -3.50 7.04
CA ASN A 106 -1.27 -2.64 7.01
C ASN A 106 -1.29 -1.66 8.20
N VAL A 107 -0.23 -1.65 8.98
CA VAL A 107 0.00 -0.69 10.05
C VAL A 107 0.89 0.43 9.52
N PHE A 108 0.38 1.64 9.51
CA PHE A 108 1.10 2.87 9.20
C PHE A 108 1.38 3.63 10.51
N ALA A 109 2.52 4.28 10.61
CA ALA A 109 2.82 5.14 11.74
C ALA A 109 3.56 6.40 11.29
N ALA A 110 3.41 7.48 12.05
CA ALA A 110 4.15 8.73 11.87
C ALA A 110 4.42 9.38 13.22
N PRO A 111 5.52 10.15 13.39
CA PRO A 111 5.72 10.92 14.62
C PRO A 111 4.56 11.89 14.87
N GLU A 112 4.30 12.18 16.16
CA GLU A 112 3.18 13.03 16.55
C GLU A 112 3.12 14.38 15.82
N PHE A 113 4.29 14.97 15.52
CA PHE A 113 4.41 16.25 14.79
C PHE A 113 5.16 16.07 13.47
N SER A 114 4.79 15.07 12.69
CA SER A 114 5.32 14.85 11.34
C SER A 114 4.30 14.14 10.46
N VAL A 115 4.17 14.59 9.21
CA VAL A 115 3.39 13.90 8.16
C VAL A 115 4.26 12.93 7.33
N GLN A 116 5.50 12.67 7.77
CA GLN A 116 6.37 11.68 7.14
C GLN A 116 6.16 10.32 7.83
N PRO A 117 5.81 9.26 7.09
CA PRO A 117 5.60 7.95 7.69
C PRO A 117 6.90 7.35 8.18
N LEU A 118 6.82 6.53 9.24
CA LEU A 118 7.91 5.63 9.61
C LEU A 118 8.16 4.63 8.48
N ARG A 119 9.38 4.11 8.42
CA ARG A 119 9.77 3.10 7.43
C ARG A 119 10.26 1.85 8.11
N TRP A 120 9.88 0.71 7.55
CA TRP A 120 10.34 -0.61 7.97
C TRP A 120 11.03 -1.30 6.81
N CYS A 121 12.19 -1.91 7.09
CA CYS A 121 13.02 -2.51 6.07
C CYS A 121 12.94 -4.03 6.12
N PHE A 122 12.70 -4.65 4.97
CA PHE A 122 12.53 -6.09 4.78
C PHE A 122 13.53 -6.60 3.73
N VAL A 123 13.90 -7.88 3.84
CA VAL A 123 14.94 -8.48 2.98
C VAL A 123 14.55 -8.40 1.49
N PHE A 124 13.30 -8.68 1.15
CA PHE A 124 12.85 -8.74 -0.25
C PHE A 124 12.23 -7.42 -0.72
N ALA A 125 11.32 -6.83 0.05
CA ALA A 125 10.60 -5.62 -0.34
C ALA A 125 11.43 -4.32 -0.20
N GLY A 126 12.58 -4.37 0.50
CA GLY A 126 13.31 -3.16 0.87
C GLY A 126 12.61 -2.39 1.99
N CYS A 127 12.80 -1.08 2.04
CA CYS A 127 12.21 -0.24 3.08
C CYS A 127 10.90 0.38 2.59
N VAL A 128 9.79 0.00 3.23
CA VAL A 128 8.43 0.44 2.93
C VAL A 128 7.84 1.27 4.07
N SER A 129 6.78 2.01 3.79
CA SER A 129 6.14 2.94 4.73
C SER A 129 4.99 2.32 5.52
N TYR A 130 4.89 1.01 5.56
CA TYR A 130 3.90 0.26 6.32
C TYR A 130 4.44 -1.12 6.72
N ARG A 131 3.76 -1.77 7.67
CA ARG A 131 4.05 -3.15 8.06
C ARG A 131 2.76 -3.98 7.99
N GLY A 132 2.77 -5.03 7.16
CA GLY A 132 1.61 -5.86 6.88
C GLY A 132 1.50 -7.06 7.80
N TYR A 133 0.28 -7.39 8.23
CA TYR A 133 -0.04 -8.54 9.07
C TYR A 133 -1.20 -9.35 8.49
N PHE A 134 -1.10 -10.67 8.50
CA PHE A 134 -2.19 -11.56 8.08
C PHE A 134 -3.26 -11.75 9.16
N SER A 135 -2.99 -11.37 10.40
CA SER A 135 -3.91 -11.34 11.55
C SER A 135 -4.20 -9.90 11.95
N LYS A 136 -5.49 -9.59 12.19
CA LYS A 136 -5.89 -8.28 12.71
C LYS A 136 -5.39 -8.06 14.13
N GLU A 137 -5.39 -9.10 14.93
CA GLU A 137 -4.95 -9.09 16.32
C GLU A 137 -3.46 -8.75 16.42
N ASP A 138 -2.64 -9.31 15.53
CA ASP A 138 -1.20 -9.00 15.46
C ASP A 138 -0.95 -7.57 14.99
N ALA A 139 -1.73 -7.10 14.01
CA ALA A 139 -1.68 -5.70 13.55
C ALA A 139 -2.06 -4.72 14.67
N ASP A 140 -3.14 -5.00 15.41
CA ASP A 140 -3.62 -4.16 16.51
C ASP A 140 -2.62 -4.15 17.69
N ARG A 141 -2.00 -5.29 18.00
CA ARG A 141 -0.95 -5.40 19.04
C ARG A 141 0.25 -4.52 18.66
N PHE A 142 0.76 -4.68 17.45
CA PHE A 142 1.87 -3.85 16.95
C PHE A 142 1.50 -2.37 16.89
N ALA A 143 0.28 -2.04 16.47
CA ALA A 143 -0.22 -0.67 16.46
C ALA A 143 -0.21 -0.05 17.88
N THR A 144 -0.61 -0.84 18.90
CA THR A 144 -0.58 -0.43 20.30
C THR A 144 0.86 -0.18 20.80
N GLU A 145 1.80 -1.07 20.46
CA GLU A 145 3.22 -0.92 20.80
C GLU A 145 3.83 0.36 20.21
N VAL A 146 3.53 0.66 18.94
CA VAL A 146 4.03 1.85 18.26
C VAL A 146 3.35 3.12 18.79
N SER A 147 2.06 3.05 19.11
CA SER A 147 1.32 4.17 19.72
C SER A 147 1.86 4.51 21.12
N ALA A 148 2.25 3.50 21.91
CA ALA A 148 2.85 3.70 23.22
C ALA A 148 4.22 4.41 23.17
N GLN A 149 4.86 4.45 21.97
CA GLN A 149 6.09 5.21 21.71
C GLN A 149 5.82 6.68 21.33
N GLY A 150 4.57 7.14 21.41
CA GLY A 150 4.19 8.52 21.07
C GLY A 150 3.98 8.77 19.59
N HIS A 151 3.73 7.74 18.79
CA HIS A 151 3.44 7.88 17.37
C HIS A 151 1.94 7.87 17.07
N ASP A 152 1.54 8.64 16.08
CA ASP A 152 0.24 8.47 15.43
C ASP A 152 0.26 7.14 14.65
N VAL A 153 -0.81 6.32 14.79
CA VAL A 153 -0.90 5.01 14.14
C VAL A 153 -2.23 4.86 13.42
N TYR A 154 -2.21 4.20 12.26
CA TYR A 154 -3.38 3.84 11.50
C TYR A 154 -3.27 2.39 11.01
N VAL A 155 -4.34 1.61 11.21
CA VAL A 155 -4.44 0.22 10.72
C VAL A 155 -5.48 0.19 9.59
N GLY A 156 -5.04 -0.16 8.39
CA GLY A 156 -5.89 -0.28 7.20
C GLY A 156 -5.97 -1.71 6.70
N GLY A 157 -7.18 -2.22 6.44
CA GLY A 157 -7.38 -3.51 5.78
C GLY A 157 -7.11 -3.42 4.28
N VAL A 158 -6.47 -4.45 3.73
CA VAL A 158 -6.09 -4.56 2.32
C VAL A 158 -6.80 -5.76 1.71
N ALA A 159 -7.51 -5.54 0.60
CA ALA A 159 -8.30 -6.58 -0.05
C ALA A 159 -7.45 -7.52 -0.93
N ALA A 160 -6.34 -7.04 -1.49
CA ALA A 160 -5.39 -7.82 -2.27
C ALA A 160 -3.97 -7.28 -2.02
N TYR A 161 -2.97 -8.06 -2.37
CA TYR A 161 -1.56 -7.63 -2.40
C TYR A 161 -0.82 -8.40 -3.49
N SER A 162 0.28 -7.85 -3.96
CA SER A 162 1.15 -8.52 -4.92
C SER A 162 2.37 -9.10 -4.24
N THR A 163 2.71 -10.33 -4.61
CA THR A 163 4.01 -10.93 -4.28
C THR A 163 5.11 -10.49 -5.25
N LEU A 164 4.90 -9.45 -6.04
CA LEU A 164 5.81 -8.91 -7.05
C LEU A 164 6.20 -9.94 -8.12
N GLY A 165 5.37 -10.97 -8.31
CA GLY A 165 5.63 -12.06 -9.25
C GLY A 165 6.54 -13.16 -8.73
N TYR A 166 6.95 -13.13 -7.45
CA TYR A 166 7.66 -14.26 -6.82
C TYR A 166 6.78 -15.50 -6.70
N PHE A 167 5.47 -15.30 -6.55
CA PHE A 167 4.46 -16.36 -6.52
C PHE A 167 3.28 -15.99 -7.43
N ASP A 168 2.44 -16.98 -7.72
CA ASP A 168 1.18 -16.78 -8.46
C ASP A 168 0.12 -16.23 -7.48
N ASP A 169 -0.21 -14.94 -7.55
CA ASP A 169 -1.17 -14.31 -6.66
C ASP A 169 -2.60 -14.78 -6.98
N PRO A 170 -3.42 -15.24 -5.99
CA PRO A 170 -4.76 -15.74 -6.25
C PRO A 170 -5.83 -14.66 -6.31
N VAL A 171 -6.97 -14.99 -6.87
CA VAL A 171 -8.24 -14.29 -6.65
C VAL A 171 -8.73 -14.60 -5.24
N LEU A 172 -9.18 -13.58 -4.50
CA LEU A 172 -9.61 -13.75 -3.11
C LEU A 172 -11.08 -13.37 -2.91
N ASN A 173 -11.74 -14.03 -1.93
CA ASN A 173 -13.09 -13.67 -1.50
C ASN A 173 -13.19 -12.23 -1.02
N THR A 174 -12.09 -11.63 -0.59
CA THR A 174 -12.00 -10.27 -0.06
C THR A 174 -12.40 -9.18 -1.06
N PHE A 175 -12.34 -9.46 -2.38
CA PHE A 175 -12.70 -8.50 -3.43
C PHE A 175 -13.60 -9.07 -4.54
N ILE A 176 -13.88 -10.36 -4.56
CA ILE A 176 -14.68 -10.98 -5.63
C ILE A 176 -16.11 -10.38 -5.75
N HIS A 177 -16.64 -9.80 -4.67
CA HIS A 177 -17.97 -9.18 -4.63
C HIS A 177 -18.01 -7.74 -5.15
N TYR A 178 -16.85 -7.16 -5.49
CA TYR A 178 -16.77 -5.79 -5.99
C TYR A 178 -17.45 -5.64 -7.37
N PRO A 179 -17.85 -4.43 -7.77
CA PRO A 179 -18.23 -4.13 -9.16
C PRO A 179 -17.11 -4.52 -10.13
N ASP A 180 -17.47 -4.90 -11.36
CA ASP A 180 -16.48 -5.41 -12.33
C ASP A 180 -15.34 -4.44 -12.60
N PHE A 181 -15.63 -3.14 -12.68
CA PHE A 181 -14.59 -2.12 -12.88
C PHE A 181 -13.64 -1.98 -11.67
N GLU A 182 -14.13 -2.21 -10.44
CA GLU A 182 -13.29 -2.20 -9.24
C GLU A 182 -12.42 -3.46 -9.15
N MET A 183 -12.94 -4.63 -9.58
CA MET A 183 -12.13 -5.84 -9.73
C MET A 183 -11.03 -5.63 -10.79
N ALA A 184 -11.38 -5.04 -11.93
CA ALA A 184 -10.43 -4.70 -12.98
C ALA A 184 -9.36 -3.72 -12.47
N ARG A 185 -9.77 -2.67 -11.76
CA ARG A 185 -8.88 -1.71 -11.14
C ARG A 185 -7.85 -2.40 -10.25
N LEU A 186 -8.32 -3.27 -9.36
CA LEU A 186 -7.46 -3.98 -8.41
C LEU A 186 -6.50 -4.93 -9.12
N LEU A 187 -6.97 -5.73 -10.07
CA LEU A 187 -6.10 -6.65 -10.82
C LEU A 187 -5.02 -5.89 -11.62
N PHE A 188 -5.37 -4.80 -12.29
CA PHE A 188 -4.40 -4.03 -13.06
C PHE A 188 -3.37 -3.36 -12.16
N HIS A 189 -3.78 -2.90 -10.96
CA HIS A 189 -2.89 -2.35 -9.95
C HIS A 189 -1.85 -3.38 -9.50
N GLU A 190 -2.28 -4.55 -9.05
CA GLU A 190 -1.38 -5.58 -8.54
C GLU A 190 -0.47 -6.16 -9.64
N LEU A 191 -1.00 -6.33 -10.86
CA LEU A 191 -0.17 -6.76 -12.01
C LEU A 191 0.83 -5.69 -12.45
N ALA A 192 0.56 -4.40 -12.22
CA ALA A 192 1.51 -3.34 -12.50
C ALA A 192 2.75 -3.46 -11.59
N HIS A 193 2.60 -3.84 -10.33
CA HIS A 193 3.73 -4.10 -9.44
C HIS A 193 4.63 -5.24 -9.93
N GLN A 194 4.08 -6.21 -10.67
CA GLN A 194 4.87 -7.28 -11.30
C GLN A 194 5.56 -6.81 -12.59
N ALA A 195 5.07 -5.75 -13.24
CA ALA A 195 5.67 -5.20 -14.45
C ALA A 195 6.89 -4.32 -14.15
N VAL A 196 6.79 -3.43 -13.15
CA VAL A 196 7.88 -2.54 -12.69
C VAL A 196 7.81 -2.35 -11.19
N TYR A 197 8.95 -2.50 -10.53
CA TYR A 197 9.10 -2.25 -9.10
C TYR A 197 10.45 -1.58 -8.82
N ALA A 198 10.42 -0.42 -8.16
CA ALA A 198 11.60 0.28 -7.68
C ALA A 198 11.80 -0.03 -6.19
N LYS A 199 12.88 -0.73 -5.84
CA LYS A 199 13.19 -1.06 -4.45
C LYS A 199 13.33 0.24 -3.62
N ASP A 200 12.85 0.21 -2.38
CA ASP A 200 12.93 1.30 -1.41
C ASP A 200 12.10 2.57 -1.77
N ASP A 201 11.20 2.49 -2.76
CA ASP A 201 10.38 3.63 -3.18
C ASP A 201 8.88 3.30 -3.32
N THR A 202 8.21 3.15 -2.17
CA THR A 202 6.78 2.86 -2.11
C THR A 202 5.94 3.89 -2.88
N ALA A 203 6.25 5.19 -2.77
CA ALA A 203 5.47 6.24 -3.44
C ALA A 203 5.56 6.14 -4.98
N PHE A 204 6.73 5.75 -5.51
CA PHE A 204 6.91 5.47 -6.93
C PHE A 204 6.04 4.28 -7.36
N ASN A 205 6.17 3.16 -6.66
CA ASN A 205 5.51 1.90 -7.00
C ASN A 205 3.98 2.03 -6.97
N GLU A 206 3.44 2.60 -5.90
CA GLU A 206 1.99 2.79 -5.76
C GLU A 206 1.43 3.79 -6.77
N SER A 207 2.12 4.92 -6.99
CA SER A 207 1.65 5.91 -7.97
C SER A 207 1.72 5.40 -9.41
N PHE A 208 2.73 4.59 -9.75
CA PHE A 208 2.80 3.90 -11.04
C PHE A 208 1.63 2.93 -11.20
N ALA A 209 1.37 2.08 -10.21
CA ALA A 209 0.26 1.13 -10.25
C ALA A 209 -1.09 1.85 -10.38
N VAL A 210 -1.29 2.99 -9.68
CA VAL A 210 -2.50 3.81 -9.82
C VAL A 210 -2.63 4.40 -11.23
N ALA A 211 -1.56 4.83 -11.87
CA ALA A 211 -1.63 5.32 -13.26
C ALA A 211 -2.03 4.19 -14.24
N VAL A 212 -1.46 2.99 -14.06
CA VAL A 212 -1.81 1.79 -14.85
C VAL A 212 -3.27 1.37 -14.63
N GLU A 213 -3.72 1.29 -13.37
CA GLU A 213 -5.10 0.90 -13.05
C GLU A 213 -6.12 1.83 -13.71
N ARG A 214 -5.88 3.15 -13.65
CA ARG A 214 -6.78 4.16 -14.24
C ARG A 214 -6.92 4.01 -15.74
N GLU A 215 -5.81 3.94 -16.45
CA GLU A 215 -5.81 3.76 -17.90
C GLU A 215 -6.35 2.39 -18.29
N GLY A 216 -6.01 1.34 -17.54
CA GLY A 216 -6.51 -0.01 -17.76
C GLY A 216 -8.03 -0.09 -17.65
N VAL A 217 -8.63 0.46 -16.58
CA VAL A 217 -10.08 0.49 -16.40
C VAL A 217 -10.76 1.33 -17.48
N ARG A 218 -10.19 2.47 -17.86
CA ARG A 218 -10.72 3.29 -18.96
C ARG A 218 -10.82 2.48 -20.27
N ARG A 219 -9.77 1.72 -20.62
CA ARG A 219 -9.77 0.84 -21.81
C ARG A 219 -10.73 -0.33 -21.67
N TRP A 220 -10.77 -0.96 -20.50
CA TRP A 220 -11.70 -2.05 -20.20
C TRP A 220 -13.16 -1.62 -20.41
N LEU A 221 -13.55 -0.49 -19.83
CA LEU A 221 -14.91 0.05 -19.96
C LEU A 221 -15.23 0.54 -21.37
N ALA A 222 -14.23 1.02 -22.11
CA ALA A 222 -14.41 1.34 -23.52
C ALA A 222 -14.69 0.09 -24.37
N LYS A 223 -14.01 -1.03 -24.08
CA LYS A 223 -14.21 -2.30 -24.79
C LYS A 223 -15.50 -3.01 -24.41
N THR A 224 -15.90 -2.98 -23.15
CA THR A 224 -17.12 -3.66 -22.68
C THR A 224 -18.40 -2.92 -23.04
N GLY A 225 -18.32 -1.62 -23.34
CA GLY A 225 -19.47 -0.80 -23.73
C GLY A 225 -20.46 -0.51 -22.58
N ASP A 226 -20.16 -0.85 -21.34
CA ASP A 226 -21.05 -0.63 -20.19
C ASP A 226 -21.04 0.84 -19.77
N VAL A 227 -22.07 1.57 -20.24
CA VAL A 227 -22.24 3.01 -20.00
C VAL A 227 -22.41 3.29 -18.49
N ARG A 228 -23.20 2.49 -17.76
CA ARG A 228 -23.46 2.72 -16.33
C ARG A 228 -22.20 2.52 -15.49
N GLN A 229 -21.42 1.50 -15.76
CA GLN A 229 -20.14 1.30 -15.08
C GLN A 229 -19.14 2.41 -15.41
N ARG A 230 -19.12 2.91 -16.65
CA ARG A 230 -18.28 4.03 -17.05
C ARG A 230 -18.65 5.31 -16.29
N GLU A 231 -19.91 5.68 -16.25
CA GLU A 231 -20.40 6.84 -15.49
C GLU A 231 -20.07 6.73 -13.99
N THR A 232 -20.27 5.54 -13.42
CA THR A 232 -19.93 5.27 -12.02
C THR A 232 -18.42 5.40 -11.76
N PHE A 233 -17.61 4.84 -12.65
CA PHE A 233 -16.16 4.96 -12.57
C PHE A 233 -15.69 6.40 -12.64
N GLU A 234 -16.17 7.19 -13.61
CA GLU A 234 -15.80 8.60 -13.76
C GLU A 234 -16.25 9.46 -12.58
N ARG A 235 -17.45 9.18 -12.05
CA ARG A 235 -17.93 9.82 -10.82
C ARG A 235 -17.01 9.47 -9.63
N ASN A 236 -16.70 8.19 -9.41
CA ASN A 236 -15.83 7.76 -8.31
C ASN A 236 -14.42 8.32 -8.45
N ARG A 237 -13.90 8.40 -9.68
CA ARG A 237 -12.59 9.00 -9.97
C ARG A 237 -12.54 10.48 -9.59
N ARG A 238 -13.59 11.25 -9.92
CA ARG A 238 -13.71 12.66 -9.55
C ARG A 238 -13.80 12.85 -8.04
N ILE A 239 -14.69 12.10 -7.37
CA ILE A 239 -14.83 12.12 -5.92
C ILE A 239 -13.49 11.80 -5.24
N ARG A 240 -12.78 10.78 -5.74
CA ARG A 240 -11.45 10.42 -5.22
C ARG A 240 -10.42 11.53 -5.43
N ALA A 241 -10.43 12.20 -6.57
CA ALA A 241 -9.50 13.30 -6.83
C ALA A 241 -9.74 14.47 -5.85
N GLU A 242 -10.98 14.89 -5.64
CA GLU A 242 -11.35 15.94 -4.69
C GLU A 242 -11.01 15.56 -3.24
N PHE A 243 -11.24 14.29 -2.86
CA PHE A 243 -10.83 13.79 -1.55
C PHE A 243 -9.31 13.83 -1.36
N VAL A 244 -8.54 13.38 -2.36
CA VAL A 244 -7.07 13.40 -2.32
C VAL A 244 -6.54 14.83 -2.25
N GLU A 245 -7.15 15.76 -2.98
CA GLU A 245 -6.81 17.19 -2.93
C GLU A 245 -7.04 17.76 -1.53
N LEU A 246 -8.20 17.48 -0.92
CA LEU A 246 -8.50 17.87 0.46
C LEU A 246 -7.43 17.37 1.43
N ILE A 247 -7.11 16.07 1.39
CA ILE A 247 -6.09 15.50 2.30
C ILE A 247 -4.70 16.10 2.02
N GLY A 248 -4.36 16.33 0.75
CA GLY A 248 -3.11 16.98 0.34
C GLY A 248 -2.97 18.41 0.89
N LYS A 249 -4.06 19.20 0.83
CA LYS A 249 -4.14 20.54 1.41
C LYS A 249 -3.82 20.54 2.91
N TYR A 250 -4.49 19.66 3.67
CA TYR A 250 -4.27 19.58 5.11
C TYR A 250 -2.93 18.99 5.48
N ARG A 251 -2.43 18.03 4.69
CA ARG A 251 -1.06 17.53 4.85
C ARG A 251 -0.04 18.68 4.71
N GLY A 252 -0.17 19.52 3.70
CA GLY A 252 0.70 20.68 3.51
C GLY A 252 0.60 21.69 4.67
N ARG A 253 -0.61 22.00 5.14
CA ARG A 253 -0.84 22.89 6.31
C ARG A 253 -0.19 22.33 7.57
N LEU A 254 -0.33 21.04 7.85
CA LEU A 254 0.32 20.36 8.98
C LEU A 254 1.84 20.38 8.86
N GLU A 255 2.38 20.17 7.67
CA GLU A 255 3.82 20.23 7.43
C GLU A 255 4.39 21.63 7.72
N VAL A 256 3.66 22.68 7.35
CA VAL A 256 4.04 24.08 7.71
C VAL A 256 3.92 24.30 9.22
N LEU A 257 2.85 23.86 9.86
CA LEU A 257 2.66 23.96 11.31
C LEU A 257 3.83 23.31 12.06
N TYR A 258 4.24 22.10 11.70
CA TYR A 258 5.29 21.35 12.40
C TYR A 258 6.69 21.92 12.23
N ARG A 259 6.89 22.86 11.29
CA ARG A 259 8.15 23.63 11.16
C ARG A 259 8.21 24.85 12.08
N THR A 260 7.10 25.20 12.75
CA THR A 260 7.06 26.32 13.69
C THR A 260 7.71 25.95 15.04
N ARG A 261 8.16 26.95 15.79
CA ARG A 261 8.77 26.76 17.12
C ARG A 261 7.72 26.93 18.24
N LEU A 262 6.67 26.12 18.19
CA LEU A 262 5.65 26.08 19.26
C LEU A 262 6.06 25.08 20.35
N ALA A 263 5.60 25.33 21.59
CA ALA A 263 5.67 24.35 22.66
C ALA A 263 4.81 23.12 22.29
N PRO A 264 5.16 21.90 22.76
CA PRO A 264 4.46 20.68 22.38
C PRO A 264 2.94 20.73 22.60
N ASP A 265 2.48 21.28 23.73
CA ASP A 265 1.05 21.39 24.05
C ASP A 265 0.32 22.30 23.04
N ALA A 266 0.88 23.50 22.76
CA ALA A 266 0.33 24.42 21.77
C ALA A 266 0.36 23.84 20.35
N MET A 267 1.40 23.04 20.00
CA MET A 267 1.50 22.32 18.75
C MET A 267 0.37 21.30 18.64
N GLY A 268 0.14 20.51 19.70
CA GLY A 268 -0.94 19.53 19.78
C GLY A 268 -2.33 20.16 19.64
N GLU A 269 -2.58 21.31 20.29
CA GLU A 269 -3.84 22.05 20.14
C GLU A 269 -4.08 22.51 18.70
N ARG A 270 -3.06 23.08 18.06
CA ARG A 270 -3.14 23.52 16.65
C ARG A 270 -3.37 22.35 15.70
N LYS A 271 -2.69 21.21 15.93
CA LYS A 271 -2.91 19.97 15.18
C LYS A 271 -4.38 19.53 15.29
N ARG A 272 -4.93 19.43 16.52
CA ARG A 272 -6.32 19.01 16.73
C ARG A 272 -7.31 19.93 16.04
N ALA A 273 -7.14 21.25 16.17
CA ALA A 273 -7.98 22.23 15.50
C ALA A 273 -7.98 22.05 13.98
N MET A 274 -6.80 21.87 13.38
CA MET A 274 -6.65 21.68 11.94
C MET A 274 -7.27 20.38 11.44
N LEU A 275 -7.20 19.29 12.22
CA LEU A 275 -7.84 18.02 11.89
C LEU A 275 -9.37 18.08 12.02
N SER A 276 -9.91 18.89 12.95
CA SER A 276 -11.34 19.18 13.04
C SER A 276 -11.84 20.02 11.85
N GLU A 277 -11.05 21.00 11.39
CA GLU A 277 -11.34 21.73 10.15
C GLU A 277 -11.37 20.80 8.92
N LEU A 278 -10.42 19.87 8.82
CA LEU A 278 -10.40 18.86 7.78
C LEU A 278 -11.70 18.04 7.73
N GLU A 279 -12.18 17.57 8.88
CA GLU A 279 -13.44 16.82 8.96
C GLU A 279 -14.62 17.68 8.52
N THR A 280 -14.69 18.93 8.95
CA THR A 280 -15.75 19.89 8.58
C THR A 280 -15.77 20.12 7.06
N GLU A 281 -14.61 20.31 6.45
CA GLU A 281 -14.50 20.51 4.98
C GLU A 281 -14.87 19.22 4.22
N TYR A 282 -14.48 18.04 4.72
CA TYR A 282 -14.94 16.77 4.18
C TYR A 282 -16.47 16.65 4.16
N ARG A 283 -17.14 16.98 5.27
CA ARG A 283 -18.62 16.94 5.34
C ARG A 283 -19.26 17.88 4.33
N THR A 284 -18.63 19.00 4.03
CA THR A 284 -19.08 19.92 2.99
C THR A 284 -18.93 19.32 1.58
N LEU A 285 -17.78 18.73 1.27
CA LEU A 285 -17.56 18.03 0.00
C LEU A 285 -18.51 16.85 -0.17
N GLN A 286 -18.74 16.06 0.88
CA GLN A 286 -19.65 14.91 0.89
C GLN A 286 -21.06 15.31 0.47
N LYS A 287 -21.57 16.45 0.92
CA LYS A 287 -22.86 16.99 0.48
C LYS A 287 -22.85 17.28 -1.02
N GLY A 288 -21.77 17.85 -1.54
CA GLY A 288 -21.57 18.11 -2.98
C GLY A 288 -21.54 16.84 -3.82
N TRP A 289 -21.13 15.71 -3.23
CA TRP A 289 -21.10 14.39 -3.89
C TRP A 289 -22.46 13.66 -3.83
N GLY A 290 -23.52 14.31 -3.37
CA GLY A 290 -24.83 13.68 -3.20
C GLY A 290 -24.87 12.70 -2.02
N GLY A 291 -24.10 12.94 -0.97
CA GLY A 291 -24.04 12.10 0.23
C GLY A 291 -23.22 10.82 0.07
N TYR A 292 -22.26 10.78 -0.85
CA TYR A 292 -21.39 9.63 -1.03
C TYR A 292 -20.63 9.28 0.27
N ALA A 293 -20.89 8.09 0.83
CA ALA A 293 -20.40 7.65 2.14
C ALA A 293 -19.08 6.85 2.08
N GLY A 294 -18.44 6.74 0.91
CA GLY A 294 -17.27 5.87 0.71
C GLY A 294 -16.07 6.19 1.61
N TYR A 295 -15.98 7.43 2.11
CA TYR A 295 -14.92 7.85 3.02
C TYR A 295 -15.36 8.05 4.47
N ASP A 296 -16.62 7.74 4.85
CA ASP A 296 -17.09 7.90 6.24
C ASP A 296 -16.28 7.05 7.23
N ARG A 297 -15.86 5.85 6.83
CA ARG A 297 -15.00 5.00 7.67
C ARG A 297 -13.63 5.63 7.92
N TRP A 298 -13.14 6.44 6.99
CA TRP A 298 -11.88 7.15 7.13
C TRP A 298 -11.96 8.23 8.20
N PHE A 299 -13.15 8.81 8.41
CA PHE A 299 -13.47 9.79 9.44
C PHE A 299 -14.22 9.21 10.67
N ALA A 300 -14.33 7.88 10.79
CA ALA A 300 -14.99 7.25 11.95
C ALA A 300 -14.29 7.55 13.29
N LYS A 301 -13.01 7.91 13.23
CA LYS A 301 -12.24 8.53 14.32
C LYS A 301 -11.58 9.78 13.78
N THR A 302 -11.20 10.71 14.67
CA THR A 302 -10.40 11.87 14.26
C THR A 302 -9.16 11.41 13.49
N PRO A 303 -8.94 11.89 12.26
CA PRO A 303 -7.76 11.52 11.49
C PRO A 303 -6.46 11.87 12.21
N ASN A 304 -5.37 11.20 11.85
CA ASN A 304 -4.06 11.47 12.41
C ASN A 304 -2.98 11.50 11.29
N ASN A 305 -1.74 11.82 11.66
CA ASN A 305 -0.66 11.94 10.69
C ASN A 305 -0.37 10.66 9.92
N ALA A 306 -0.45 9.49 10.56
CA ALA A 306 -0.23 8.20 9.91
C ALA A 306 -1.28 7.93 8.84
N GLN A 307 -2.54 8.26 9.12
CA GLN A 307 -3.65 8.10 8.20
C GLN A 307 -3.54 9.06 6.99
N ILE A 308 -3.16 10.31 7.23
CA ILE A 308 -2.89 11.29 6.16
C ILE A 308 -1.69 10.85 5.31
N ALA A 309 -0.62 10.38 5.95
CA ALA A 309 0.58 9.91 5.25
C ALA A 309 0.29 8.67 4.38
N SER A 310 -0.57 7.74 4.85
CA SER A 310 -0.90 6.53 4.10
C SER A 310 -1.52 6.85 2.73
N LEU A 311 -2.38 7.87 2.63
CA LEU A 311 -2.99 8.26 1.36
C LEU A 311 -1.99 8.91 0.40
N ALA A 312 -1.05 9.72 0.91
CA ALA A 312 -0.05 10.41 0.10
C ALA A 312 0.89 9.43 -0.64
N ILE A 313 1.12 8.24 -0.08
CA ILE A 313 1.95 7.19 -0.69
C ILE A 313 1.38 6.78 -2.06
N TYR A 314 0.05 6.69 -2.19
CA TYR A 314 -0.63 6.19 -3.38
C TYR A 314 -0.87 7.25 -4.46
N THR A 315 -0.72 8.55 -4.19
CA THR A 315 -1.27 9.57 -5.06
C THR A 315 -0.28 10.64 -5.51
N ARG A 316 0.81 10.82 -4.77
CA ARG A 316 1.73 11.96 -4.95
C ARG A 316 2.34 12.08 -6.35
N LEU A 317 2.71 10.96 -6.96
CA LEU A 317 3.43 10.94 -8.25
C LEU A 317 2.53 10.53 -9.43
N VAL A 318 1.24 10.28 -9.21
CA VAL A 318 0.29 9.88 -10.26
C VAL A 318 0.25 10.88 -11.41
N PRO A 319 0.19 12.21 -11.20
CA PRO A 319 0.19 13.18 -12.30
C PRO A 319 1.43 13.10 -13.19
N ALA A 320 2.60 12.77 -12.62
CA ALA A 320 3.83 12.59 -13.40
C ALA A 320 3.77 11.34 -14.29
N PHE A 321 3.24 10.23 -13.78
CA PHE A 321 3.06 9.02 -14.57
C PHE A 321 1.98 9.17 -15.65
N GLU A 322 0.89 9.86 -15.37
CA GLU A 322 -0.13 10.19 -16.37
C GLU A 322 0.45 11.09 -17.48
N ALA A 323 1.28 12.08 -17.12
CA ALA A 323 1.99 12.91 -18.09
C ALA A 323 3.00 12.10 -18.93
N LEU A 324 3.71 11.16 -18.30
CA LEU A 324 4.62 10.24 -19.00
C LEU A 324 3.85 9.35 -19.99
N LEU A 325 2.73 8.77 -19.59
CA LEU A 325 1.89 7.97 -20.47
C LEU A 325 1.37 8.80 -21.66
N LYS A 326 0.98 10.04 -21.41
CA LYS A 326 0.57 10.98 -22.47
C LYS A 326 1.73 11.29 -23.43
N ARG A 327 2.94 11.51 -22.93
CA ARG A 327 4.16 11.70 -23.73
C ARG A 327 4.44 10.51 -24.64
N GLU A 328 4.17 9.30 -24.16
CA GLU A 328 4.29 8.07 -24.94
C GLU A 328 3.05 7.79 -25.83
N ASN A 329 2.20 8.80 -26.07
CA ASN A 329 0.97 8.72 -26.90
C ASN A 329 0.01 7.61 -26.44
N GLY A 330 -0.05 7.30 -25.15
CA GLY A 330 -0.88 6.23 -24.61
C GLY A 330 -0.37 4.82 -24.91
N ASN A 331 0.84 4.66 -25.47
CA ASN A 331 1.44 3.36 -25.74
C ASN A 331 2.00 2.77 -24.45
N LEU A 332 1.30 1.76 -23.90
CA LEU A 332 1.67 1.16 -22.61
C LEU A 332 3.03 0.43 -22.66
N VAL A 333 3.41 -0.18 -23.79
CA VAL A 333 4.71 -0.85 -23.90
C VAL A 333 5.86 0.15 -23.77
N ARG A 334 5.77 1.30 -24.47
CA ARG A 334 6.75 2.41 -24.36
C ARG A 334 6.72 3.02 -22.97
N PHE A 335 5.52 3.20 -22.40
CA PHE A 335 5.35 3.72 -21.05
C PHE A 335 6.06 2.83 -20.03
N TYR A 336 5.85 1.50 -20.06
CA TYR A 336 6.53 0.57 -19.14
C TYR A 336 8.05 0.58 -19.33
N ALA A 337 8.55 0.70 -20.56
CA ALA A 337 9.98 0.84 -20.82
C ALA A 337 10.55 2.11 -20.16
N ALA A 338 9.90 3.27 -20.36
CA ALA A 338 10.31 4.53 -19.74
C ALA A 338 10.23 4.49 -18.19
N VAL A 339 9.21 3.83 -17.64
CA VAL A 339 9.10 3.65 -16.18
C VAL A 339 10.20 2.72 -15.64
N LYS A 340 10.59 1.68 -16.37
CA LYS A 340 11.73 0.81 -16.00
C LYS A 340 13.05 1.58 -15.97
N GLU A 341 13.28 2.46 -16.95
CA GLU A 341 14.44 3.35 -16.96
C GLU A 341 14.46 4.26 -15.72
N LEU A 342 13.32 4.89 -15.39
CA LEU A 342 13.20 5.69 -14.18
C LEU A 342 13.43 4.86 -12.91
N ALA A 343 12.90 3.64 -12.83
CA ALA A 343 13.08 2.76 -11.68
C ALA A 343 14.54 2.37 -11.43
N ALA A 344 15.35 2.29 -12.49
CA ALA A 344 16.77 1.98 -12.42
C ALA A 344 17.65 3.14 -11.90
N LEU A 345 17.14 4.39 -11.95
CA LEU A 345 17.89 5.55 -11.49
C LEU A 345 18.02 5.59 -9.95
N PRO A 346 19.07 6.22 -9.42
CA PRO A 346 19.11 6.60 -8.01
C PRO A 346 17.89 7.44 -7.64
N LYS A 347 17.38 7.27 -6.40
CA LYS A 347 16.12 7.92 -5.98
C LYS A 347 16.07 9.42 -6.21
N GLY A 348 17.17 10.13 -5.95
CA GLY A 348 17.25 11.60 -6.13
C GLY A 348 17.04 12.02 -7.59
N GLU A 349 17.67 11.32 -8.52
CA GLU A 349 17.54 11.57 -9.97
C GLU A 349 16.14 11.21 -10.47
N ARG A 350 15.61 10.07 -10.03
CA ARG A 350 14.25 9.63 -10.32
C ARG A 350 13.22 10.65 -9.86
N ASP A 351 13.32 11.13 -8.61
CA ASP A 351 12.44 12.14 -8.03
C ASP A 351 12.51 13.48 -8.80
N MET A 352 13.70 13.86 -9.29
CA MET A 352 13.88 15.08 -10.10
C MET A 352 13.21 14.93 -11.47
N GLN A 353 13.42 13.81 -12.17
CA GLN A 353 12.79 13.57 -13.47
C GLN A 353 11.26 13.50 -13.37
N LEU A 354 10.71 12.84 -12.34
CA LEU A 354 9.27 12.79 -12.11
C LEU A 354 8.68 14.18 -11.80
N ARG A 355 9.38 15.02 -11.03
CA ARG A 355 8.94 16.41 -10.83
C ARG A 355 8.92 17.23 -12.12
N ALA A 356 9.88 17.03 -13.00
CA ALA A 356 9.92 17.70 -14.29
C ALA A 356 8.78 17.26 -15.25
N LEU A 357 8.25 16.05 -15.07
CA LEU A 357 7.10 15.53 -15.81
C LEU A 357 5.75 16.01 -15.26
N ALA A 358 5.69 16.30 -13.95
CA ALA A 358 4.44 16.74 -13.33
C ALA A 358 3.98 18.07 -13.94
N PRO A 359 2.68 18.24 -14.26
CA PRO A 359 2.16 19.55 -14.68
C PRO A 359 2.49 20.58 -13.61
N SER A 360 2.98 21.76 -14.03
CA SER A 360 3.19 22.88 -13.12
C SER A 360 1.88 23.20 -12.42
N THR A 361 1.79 22.89 -11.12
CA THR A 361 0.70 23.40 -10.30
C THR A 361 0.88 24.91 -10.22
N ASN A 362 -0.03 25.66 -10.83
CA ASN A 362 -0.12 27.11 -10.73
C ASN A 362 -0.48 27.52 -9.28
N SER A 363 0.43 27.31 -8.32
CA SER A 363 0.29 27.77 -6.95
C SER A 363 1.34 28.84 -6.57
N ASP A 364 1.99 29.45 -7.58
CA ASP A 364 2.83 30.65 -7.41
C ASP A 364 2.21 31.85 -8.15
N ARG A 365 0.98 32.20 -7.76
CA ARG A 365 0.41 33.53 -8.03
C ARG A 365 -0.38 34.02 -6.83
#